data_05a0eb35f3e402dcd9fafaac6ebe7588
#
_entry.id   05a0eb35f3e402dcd9fafaac6ebe7588
#
_cell.length_a   1.000
_cell.length_b   1.000
_cell.length_c   1.000
_cell.angle_alpha   90.00
_cell.angle_beta   90.00
_cell.angle_gamma   90.00
#
_symmetry.space_group_name_H-M   'P 1'
#
loop_
_entity.id
_entity.type
_entity.pdbx_description
1 polymer ?
#
loop_
_entity_poly.entity_id
_entity_poly.type
_entity_poly.pdbx_seq_one_letter_code
_entity_poly.pdbx_strand_id
1 'polypeptide(L)'
;MIEQFFQIGENWIDKEEYLFQLIDAIVFLCFMVCVLYLFVFAVYSKRKSTYKYPTTMKKYRFAALFPAHGEDEVIIDSVKSFLQQDYPRELYDIIVIANQMRQETLDRLKSLSVKIIKMENPQSTKIEALKAAIRYIEEGKTKYDNVIILDADNIVKNNYIEKINDAIYAGCSAIQTHRVAKNRDSSIAVLDAVSEEINNSIFRKGHTRLGFSSALSGSGMAFEYGLFKNIIQGCNDIGEDKYMERKLLLQNIYIEYLEDVYTYDEKVRGKKDFYNQRQRWLATQFHNLLSGILQIPGALIKGNWDYCDKLFQWMMPPRVLLLGFITLIAAILSPLDIIISIKWWFLLIW
;
A
#
# COMPACT_ATOMS: atom_id res chain seq x y z
N MET A 1 -6.97 -10.27 -65.31
CA MET A 1 -6.57 -11.26 -64.29
C MET A 1 -5.38 -10.78 -63.44
N ILE A 2 -4.29 -10.31 -64.08
CA ILE A 2 -3.11 -9.77 -63.32
C ILE A 2 -3.45 -8.49 -62.55
N GLU A 3 -4.18 -7.54 -63.18
CA GLU A 3 -4.63 -6.31 -62.50
C GLU A 3 -5.59 -6.56 -61.33
N GLN A 4 -6.45 -7.56 -61.39
CA GLN A 4 -7.31 -7.96 -60.27
C GLN A 4 -6.49 -8.55 -59.10
N PHE A 5 -5.40 -9.28 -59.40
CA PHE A 5 -4.49 -9.77 -58.35
C PHE A 5 -3.73 -8.64 -57.66
N PHE A 6 -3.31 -7.61 -58.41
CA PHE A 6 -2.66 -6.42 -57.83
C PHE A 6 -3.64 -5.62 -57.02
N GLN A 7 -4.86 -5.37 -57.46
CA GLN A 7 -5.90 -4.68 -56.65
C GLN A 7 -6.30 -5.43 -55.40
N ILE A 8 -6.36 -6.78 -55.45
CA ILE A 8 -6.59 -7.60 -54.25
C ILE A 8 -5.41 -7.47 -53.30
N GLY A 9 -4.16 -7.50 -53.78
CA GLY A 9 -2.95 -7.32 -52.96
C GLY A 9 -2.90 -5.94 -52.31
N GLU A 10 -3.14 -4.86 -53.03
CA GLU A 10 -3.21 -3.51 -52.46
C GLU A 10 -4.30 -3.37 -51.39
N ASN A 11 -5.50 -3.90 -51.63
CA ASN A 11 -6.58 -3.90 -50.63
C ASN A 11 -6.27 -4.72 -49.37
N TRP A 12 -5.42 -5.75 -49.45
CA TRP A 12 -4.99 -6.52 -48.26
C TRP A 12 -3.90 -5.78 -47.49
N ILE A 13 -2.94 -5.19 -48.17
CA ILE A 13 -1.86 -4.39 -47.57
C ILE A 13 -2.46 -3.18 -46.83
N ASP A 14 -3.40 -2.45 -47.45
CA ASP A 14 -4.11 -1.33 -46.81
C ASP A 14 -4.88 -1.75 -45.55
N LYS A 15 -5.48 -2.95 -45.55
CA LYS A 15 -6.21 -3.47 -44.40
C LYS A 15 -5.29 -3.87 -43.27
N GLU A 16 -4.16 -4.49 -43.55
CA GLU A 16 -3.17 -4.88 -42.54
C GLU A 16 -2.52 -3.64 -41.92
N GLU A 17 -2.18 -2.63 -42.71
CA GLU A 17 -1.65 -1.37 -42.22
C GLU A 17 -2.67 -0.64 -41.32
N TYR A 18 -3.93 -0.56 -41.73
CA TYR A 18 -4.99 0.03 -40.93
C TYR A 18 -5.19 -0.70 -39.60
N LEU A 19 -5.20 -2.05 -39.64
CA LEU A 19 -5.32 -2.85 -38.41
C LEU A 19 -4.13 -2.62 -37.46
N PHE A 20 -2.91 -2.54 -37.98
CA PHE A 20 -1.72 -2.23 -37.21
C PHE A 20 -1.82 -0.85 -36.53
N GLN A 21 -2.19 0.19 -37.30
CA GLN A 21 -2.37 1.55 -36.77
C GLN A 21 -3.47 1.61 -35.70
N LEU A 22 -4.56 0.88 -35.87
CA LEU A 22 -5.64 0.79 -34.90
C LEU A 22 -5.16 0.13 -33.58
N ILE A 23 -4.47 -0.99 -33.69
CA ILE A 23 -3.90 -1.69 -32.53
C ILE A 23 -2.90 -0.79 -31.81
N ASP A 24 -1.97 -0.16 -32.54
CA ASP A 24 -0.99 0.77 -31.98
C ASP A 24 -1.68 1.95 -31.28
N ALA A 25 -2.72 2.54 -31.89
CA ALA A 25 -3.48 3.62 -31.28
C ALA A 25 -4.17 3.21 -29.96
N ILE A 26 -4.76 2.01 -29.89
CA ILE A 26 -5.40 1.48 -28.69
C ILE A 26 -4.36 1.25 -27.60
N VAL A 27 -3.26 0.58 -27.93
CA VAL A 27 -2.18 0.30 -26.96
C VAL A 27 -1.57 1.61 -26.47
N PHE A 28 -1.27 2.55 -27.38
CA PHE A 28 -0.77 3.87 -27.01
C PHE A 28 -1.71 4.61 -26.06
N LEU A 29 -3.02 4.62 -26.33
CA LEU A 29 -4.02 5.25 -25.48
C LEU A 29 -4.02 4.65 -24.07
N CYS A 30 -3.96 3.31 -23.96
CA CYS A 30 -3.88 2.63 -22.66
C CYS A 30 -2.64 3.07 -21.86
N PHE A 31 -1.47 3.10 -22.50
CA PHE A 31 -0.23 3.52 -21.83
C PHE A 31 -0.25 5.02 -21.50
N MET A 32 -0.76 5.85 -22.40
CA MET A 32 -0.91 7.29 -22.18
C MET A 32 -1.79 7.58 -20.96
N VAL A 33 -2.90 6.88 -20.80
CA VAL A 33 -3.77 7.04 -19.63
C VAL A 33 -3.02 6.69 -18.34
N CYS A 34 -2.24 5.60 -18.33
CA CYS A 34 -1.42 5.23 -17.18
C CYS A 34 -0.36 6.29 -16.85
N VAL A 35 0.33 6.82 -17.87
CA VAL A 35 1.37 7.86 -17.67
C VAL A 35 0.74 9.16 -17.18
N LEU A 36 -0.35 9.62 -17.80
CA LEU A 36 -1.07 10.83 -17.36
C LEU A 36 -1.61 10.70 -15.94
N TYR A 37 -2.13 9.53 -15.59
CA TYR A 37 -2.57 9.26 -14.22
C TYR A 37 -1.42 9.46 -13.22
N LEU A 38 -0.31 8.79 -13.43
CA LEU A 38 0.88 8.92 -12.56
C LEU A 38 1.38 10.37 -12.50
N PHE A 39 1.41 11.07 -13.63
CA PHE A 39 1.82 12.47 -13.73
C PHE A 39 0.92 13.40 -12.90
N VAL A 40 -0.40 13.28 -13.03
CA VAL A 40 -1.35 14.11 -12.28
C VAL A 40 -1.10 13.95 -10.79
N PHE A 41 -1.07 12.73 -10.26
CA PHE A 41 -0.87 12.51 -8.83
C PHE A 41 0.55 12.90 -8.37
N ALA A 42 1.57 12.76 -9.22
CA ALA A 42 2.92 13.24 -8.94
C ALA A 42 2.98 14.78 -8.82
N VAL A 43 2.28 15.51 -9.68
CA VAL A 43 2.18 16.98 -9.60
C VAL A 43 1.44 17.41 -8.33
N TYR A 44 0.32 16.77 -8.04
CA TYR A 44 -0.46 17.08 -6.84
C TYR A 44 0.26 16.74 -5.54
N SER A 45 1.14 15.76 -5.54
CA SER A 45 1.96 15.42 -4.37
C SER A 45 2.89 16.56 -3.94
N LYS A 46 3.24 17.49 -4.87
CA LYS A 46 4.08 18.68 -4.58
C LYS A 46 3.31 19.78 -3.87
N ARG A 47 1.97 19.73 -3.84
CA ARG A 47 1.18 20.73 -3.12
C ARG A 47 1.40 20.58 -1.60
N LYS A 48 1.61 21.71 -0.93
CA LYS A 48 1.72 21.73 0.54
C LYS A 48 0.39 21.32 1.17
N SER A 49 0.46 20.62 2.30
CA SER A 49 -0.74 20.41 3.13
C SER A 49 -1.17 21.74 3.70
N THR A 50 -2.44 22.06 3.51
CA THR A 50 -3.12 23.13 4.24
C THR A 50 -3.72 22.62 5.54
N TYR A 51 -3.86 21.29 5.69
CA TYR A 51 -4.47 20.67 6.87
C TYR A 51 -3.39 20.23 7.86
N LYS A 52 -3.44 20.83 9.05
CA LYS A 52 -2.87 20.29 10.28
C LYS A 52 -4.02 19.93 11.19
N TYR A 53 -4.04 18.73 11.69
CA TYR A 53 -5.03 18.32 12.67
C TYR A 53 -4.86 19.15 13.93
N PRO A 54 -5.96 19.69 14.52
CA PRO A 54 -5.87 20.46 15.75
C PRO A 54 -5.45 19.55 16.90
N THR A 55 -4.51 20.00 17.71
CA THR A 55 -4.14 19.31 18.95
C THR A 55 -5.35 19.23 19.87
N THR A 56 -5.65 18.04 20.38
CA THR A 56 -6.79 17.80 21.27
C THR A 56 -6.38 17.36 22.67
N MET A 57 -7.15 17.80 23.66
CA MET A 57 -7.03 17.30 25.05
C MET A 57 -7.70 15.95 25.23
N LYS A 58 -8.63 15.55 24.34
CA LYS A 58 -9.28 14.25 24.39
C LYS A 58 -8.29 13.16 23.98
N LYS A 59 -8.07 12.19 24.82
CA LYS A 59 -7.19 11.07 24.57
C LYS A 59 -7.99 9.78 24.46
N TYR A 60 -7.78 9.06 23.36
CA TYR A 60 -8.37 7.75 23.10
C TYR A 60 -7.46 6.63 23.59
N ARG A 61 -8.04 5.46 23.81
CA ARG A 61 -7.28 4.25 24.20
C ARG A 61 -6.85 3.47 22.97
N PHE A 62 -5.57 3.13 22.90
CA PHE A 62 -4.96 2.42 21.78
C PHE A 62 -4.48 1.01 22.12
N ALA A 63 -4.67 0.05 21.20
CA ALA A 63 -3.95 -1.21 21.18
C ALA A 63 -2.93 -1.18 20.02
N ALA A 64 -1.64 -1.20 20.34
CA ALA A 64 -0.57 -1.31 19.35
C ALA A 64 -0.26 -2.79 19.11
N LEU A 65 -0.56 -3.28 17.92
CA LEU A 65 -0.41 -4.68 17.51
C LEU A 65 0.90 -4.87 16.75
N PHE A 66 1.74 -5.78 17.25
CA PHE A 66 3.01 -6.16 16.64
C PHE A 66 2.99 -7.64 16.28
N PRO A 67 2.49 -8.03 15.08
CA PRO A 67 2.68 -9.38 14.56
C PRO A 67 4.17 -9.64 14.32
N ALA A 68 4.73 -10.64 14.99
CA ALA A 68 6.16 -10.99 14.92
C ALA A 68 6.33 -12.49 14.62
N HIS A 69 7.03 -12.82 13.53
CA HIS A 69 7.29 -14.19 13.11
C HIS A 69 8.80 -14.42 12.96
N GLY A 70 9.45 -15.01 13.96
CA GLY A 70 10.89 -15.22 13.98
C GLY A 70 11.73 -13.95 14.03
N GLU A 71 11.13 -12.81 14.45
CA GLU A 71 11.73 -11.46 14.40
C GLU A 71 12.48 -11.11 15.71
N ASP A 72 13.22 -12.07 16.25
CA ASP A 72 13.91 -11.95 17.56
C ASP A 72 14.90 -10.80 17.64
N GLU A 73 15.56 -10.47 16.52
CA GLU A 73 16.64 -9.48 16.50
C GLU A 73 16.14 -8.03 16.55
N VAL A 74 14.91 -7.78 16.09
CA VAL A 74 14.41 -6.40 15.88
C VAL A 74 13.26 -6.01 16.81
N ILE A 75 12.44 -6.97 17.25
CA ILE A 75 11.21 -6.70 18.01
C ILE A 75 11.43 -5.92 19.31
N ILE A 76 12.52 -6.20 20.01
CA ILE A 76 12.83 -5.54 21.29
C ILE A 76 13.02 -4.03 21.10
N ASP A 77 13.74 -3.62 20.06
CA ASP A 77 14.01 -2.20 19.79
C ASP A 77 12.75 -1.48 19.30
N SER A 78 11.92 -2.15 18.52
CA SER A 78 10.61 -1.64 18.07
C SER A 78 9.68 -1.38 19.27
N VAL A 79 9.56 -2.36 20.16
CA VAL A 79 8.77 -2.24 21.39
C VAL A 79 9.31 -1.12 22.29
N LYS A 80 10.63 -1.04 22.49
CA LYS A 80 11.26 0.03 23.29
C LYS A 80 10.99 1.41 22.71
N SER A 81 11.09 1.56 21.39
CA SER A 81 10.76 2.80 20.69
C SER A 81 9.30 3.20 20.93
N PHE A 82 8.38 2.24 20.88
CA PHE A 82 6.97 2.50 21.11
C PHE A 82 6.65 2.80 22.59
N LEU A 83 7.40 2.27 23.53
CA LEU A 83 7.24 2.59 24.95
C LEU A 83 7.64 4.05 25.31
N GLN A 84 8.35 4.75 24.42
CA GLN A 84 8.79 6.14 24.61
C GLN A 84 7.76 7.17 24.12
N GLN A 85 6.49 6.79 23.95
CA GLN A 85 5.48 7.73 23.46
C GLN A 85 5.15 8.81 24.47
N ASP A 86 5.07 10.07 23.99
CA ASP A 86 4.56 11.23 24.74
C ASP A 86 3.02 11.15 24.78
N TYR A 87 2.51 10.08 25.40
CA TYR A 87 1.09 9.78 25.53
C TYR A 87 0.83 9.08 26.87
N PRO A 88 -0.31 9.31 27.55
CA PRO A 88 -0.57 8.70 28.86
C PRO A 88 -0.44 7.16 28.79
N ARG A 89 0.46 6.61 29.61
CA ARG A 89 0.84 5.19 29.55
C ARG A 89 -0.33 4.24 29.82
N GLU A 90 -1.28 4.66 30.61
CA GLU A 90 -2.51 3.94 30.91
C GLU A 90 -3.50 3.90 29.74
N LEU A 91 -3.30 4.71 28.72
CA LEU A 91 -4.18 4.79 27.55
C LEU A 91 -3.64 4.03 26.32
N TYR A 92 -2.54 3.32 26.42
CA TYR A 92 -2.13 2.42 25.34
C TYR A 92 -1.50 1.13 25.86
N ASP A 93 -1.76 0.07 25.16
CA ASP A 93 -1.14 -1.24 25.39
C ASP A 93 -0.38 -1.69 24.17
N ILE A 94 0.76 -2.34 24.38
CA ILE A 94 1.53 -3.01 23.33
C ILE A 94 1.17 -4.50 23.40
N ILE A 95 0.72 -5.05 22.28
CA ILE A 95 0.34 -6.46 22.14
C ILE A 95 1.24 -7.08 21.07
N VAL A 96 2.18 -7.90 21.49
CA VAL A 96 3.06 -8.67 20.60
C VAL A 96 2.42 -10.01 20.31
N ILE A 97 2.17 -10.31 19.05
CA ILE A 97 1.64 -11.59 18.59
C ILE A 97 2.82 -12.41 18.09
N ALA A 98 3.35 -13.24 18.98
CA ALA A 98 4.61 -13.96 18.81
C ALA A 98 4.41 -15.31 18.12
N ASN A 99 5.00 -15.50 16.95
CA ASN A 99 5.08 -16.76 16.23
C ASN A 99 6.55 -17.15 16.01
N GLN A 100 6.94 -18.37 16.37
CA GLN A 100 8.30 -18.90 16.24
C GLN A 100 9.41 -18.02 16.89
N MET A 101 9.10 -17.36 18.00
CA MET A 101 10.03 -16.51 18.73
C MET A 101 10.80 -17.33 19.78
N ARG A 102 12.09 -17.00 19.98
CA ARG A 102 12.93 -17.61 21.02
C ARG A 102 12.41 -17.27 22.43
N GLN A 103 12.53 -18.22 23.36
CA GLN A 103 12.06 -18.03 24.73
C GLN A 103 12.78 -16.86 25.43
N GLU A 104 14.06 -16.67 25.16
CA GLU A 104 14.84 -15.54 25.68
C GLU A 104 14.22 -14.18 25.27
N THR A 105 13.84 -14.05 23.99
CA THR A 105 13.18 -12.84 23.48
C THR A 105 11.84 -12.60 24.16
N LEU A 106 11.05 -13.67 24.35
CA LEU A 106 9.76 -13.58 25.04
C LEU A 106 9.92 -13.15 26.50
N ASP A 107 10.94 -13.63 27.19
CA ASP A 107 11.19 -13.25 28.60
C ASP A 107 11.69 -11.80 28.71
N ARG A 108 12.49 -11.33 27.76
CA ARG A 108 12.84 -9.90 27.63
C ARG A 108 11.61 -9.03 27.36
N LEU A 109 10.72 -9.44 26.48
CA LEU A 109 9.46 -8.72 26.19
C LEU A 109 8.56 -8.65 27.43
N LYS A 110 8.45 -9.73 28.20
CA LYS A 110 7.70 -9.72 29.48
C LYS A 110 8.24 -8.67 30.46
N SER A 111 9.58 -8.51 30.54
CA SER A 111 10.19 -7.50 31.41
C SER A 111 9.87 -6.05 31.01
N LEU A 112 9.43 -5.82 29.76
CA LEU A 112 9.03 -4.51 29.24
C LEU A 112 7.55 -4.16 29.49
N SER A 113 6.83 -4.97 30.28
CA SER A 113 5.40 -4.74 30.58
C SER A 113 4.50 -4.67 29.33
N VAL A 114 4.74 -5.56 28.38
CA VAL A 114 3.92 -5.74 27.17
C VAL A 114 3.07 -7.01 27.25
N LYS A 115 1.95 -7.02 26.54
CA LYS A 115 1.09 -8.20 26.42
C LYS A 115 1.62 -9.11 25.31
N ILE A 116 1.69 -10.41 25.53
CA ILE A 116 2.23 -11.37 24.58
C ILE A 116 1.18 -12.44 24.30
N ILE A 117 0.86 -12.61 23.03
CA ILE A 117 0.02 -13.70 22.52
C ILE A 117 0.95 -14.67 21.78
N LYS A 118 1.01 -15.91 22.23
CA LYS A 118 1.78 -16.95 21.55
C LYS A 118 0.89 -17.65 20.53
N MET A 119 1.36 -17.74 19.29
CA MET A 119 0.71 -18.50 18.24
C MET A 119 1.10 -19.97 18.34
N GLU A 120 0.12 -20.87 18.30
CA GLU A 120 0.35 -22.31 18.38
C GLU A 120 0.80 -22.89 17.02
N ASN A 121 0.24 -22.39 15.92
CA ASN A 121 0.59 -22.84 14.57
C ASN A 121 1.80 -22.05 14.04
N PRO A 122 2.95 -22.72 13.80
CA PRO A 122 4.14 -22.06 13.24
C PRO A 122 3.92 -21.44 11.86
N GLN A 123 2.98 -21.94 11.09
CA GLN A 123 2.67 -21.45 9.73
C GLN A 123 1.60 -20.35 9.73
N SER A 124 1.24 -19.81 10.89
CA SER A 124 0.23 -18.76 10.98
C SER A 124 0.62 -17.52 10.17
N THR A 125 -0.35 -17.05 9.42
CA THR A 125 -0.24 -15.82 8.63
C THR A 125 -0.38 -14.57 9.52
N LYS A 126 -0.02 -13.40 8.99
CA LYS A 126 -0.25 -12.11 9.65
C LYS A 126 -1.74 -11.87 9.95
N ILE A 127 -2.62 -12.32 9.05
CA ILE A 127 -4.08 -12.24 9.24
C ILE A 127 -4.51 -13.04 10.46
N GLU A 128 -4.02 -14.27 10.62
CA GLU A 128 -4.33 -15.11 11.78
C GLU A 128 -3.80 -14.51 13.08
N ALA A 129 -2.61 -13.89 13.03
CA ALA A 129 -2.06 -13.15 14.15
C ALA A 129 -2.95 -11.95 14.55
N LEU A 130 -3.42 -11.16 13.57
CA LEU A 130 -4.34 -10.05 13.85
C LEU A 130 -5.70 -10.54 14.37
N LYS A 131 -6.24 -11.66 13.85
CA LYS A 131 -7.45 -12.30 14.39
C LYS A 131 -7.25 -12.80 15.82
N ALA A 132 -6.07 -13.35 16.14
CA ALA A 132 -5.75 -13.76 17.50
C ALA A 132 -5.69 -12.56 18.46
N ALA A 133 -5.14 -11.43 18.01
CA ALA A 133 -5.16 -10.20 18.78
C ALA A 133 -6.58 -9.70 19.07
N ILE A 134 -7.48 -9.77 18.09
CA ILE A 134 -8.90 -9.40 18.29
C ILE A 134 -9.54 -10.32 19.33
N ARG A 135 -9.38 -11.64 19.23
CA ARG A 135 -9.93 -12.58 20.23
C ARG A 135 -9.42 -12.24 21.63
N TYR A 136 -8.13 -12.04 21.78
CA TYR A 136 -7.52 -11.65 23.06
C TYR A 136 -8.11 -10.36 23.63
N ILE A 137 -8.32 -9.35 22.79
CA ILE A 137 -8.93 -8.06 23.19
C ILE A 137 -10.38 -8.26 23.63
N GLU A 138 -11.18 -9.04 22.90
CA GLU A 138 -12.59 -9.28 23.20
C GLU A 138 -12.78 -10.10 24.48
N GLU A 139 -11.88 -11.03 24.77
CA GLU A 139 -11.88 -11.83 26.02
C GLU A 139 -11.39 -11.00 27.21
N GLY A 140 -10.66 -9.92 26.94
CA GLY A 140 -10.10 -9.04 27.96
C GLY A 140 -11.12 -8.05 28.55
N LYS A 141 -10.75 -7.47 29.70
CA LYS A 141 -11.56 -6.42 30.36
C LYS A 141 -11.29 -5.01 29.79
N THR A 142 -10.18 -4.82 29.09
CA THR A 142 -9.78 -3.51 28.56
C THR A 142 -10.46 -3.27 27.22
N LYS A 143 -11.19 -2.16 27.11
CA LYS A 143 -11.76 -1.71 25.85
C LYS A 143 -10.81 -0.72 25.19
N TYR A 144 -10.62 -0.86 23.90
CA TYR A 144 -9.82 0.05 23.08
C TYR A 144 -10.73 0.79 22.10
N ASP A 145 -10.43 2.06 21.89
CA ASP A 145 -11.11 2.88 20.88
C ASP A 145 -10.50 2.65 19.49
N ASN A 146 -9.17 2.46 19.47
CA ASN A 146 -8.42 2.35 18.23
C ASN A 146 -7.32 1.29 18.29
N VAL A 147 -6.89 0.83 17.11
CA VAL A 147 -5.73 -0.05 16.94
C VAL A 147 -4.68 0.62 16.08
N ILE A 148 -3.42 0.33 16.37
CA ILE A 148 -2.27 0.66 15.55
C ILE A 148 -1.60 -0.65 15.14
N ILE A 149 -1.23 -0.81 13.86
CA ILE A 149 -0.57 -2.01 13.35
C ILE A 149 0.83 -1.62 12.90
N LEU A 150 1.82 -2.26 13.50
CA LEU A 150 3.24 -2.06 13.22
C LEU A 150 3.91 -3.41 12.98
N ASP A 151 4.79 -3.50 12.00
CA ASP A 151 5.62 -4.68 11.81
C ASP A 151 6.69 -4.76 12.93
N ALA A 152 7.24 -5.95 13.15
CA ALA A 152 8.14 -6.21 14.27
C ALA A 152 9.47 -5.41 14.22
N ASP A 153 9.84 -4.89 13.06
CA ASP A 153 11.02 -4.07 12.81
C ASP A 153 10.77 -2.56 12.87
N ASN A 154 9.51 -2.14 13.06
CA ASN A 154 9.15 -0.74 12.94
C ASN A 154 9.57 0.11 14.15
N ILE A 155 10.22 1.23 13.85
CA ILE A 155 10.58 2.27 14.83
C ILE A 155 9.71 3.50 14.59
N VAL A 156 9.25 4.13 15.65
CA VAL A 156 8.41 5.33 15.58
C VAL A 156 8.94 6.43 16.50
N LYS A 157 8.55 7.69 16.24
CA LYS A 157 8.90 8.83 17.10
C LYS A 157 7.99 8.91 18.32
N ASN A 158 8.43 9.61 19.37
CA ASN A 158 7.70 9.75 20.63
C ASN A 158 6.31 10.38 20.50
N ASN A 159 6.08 11.22 19.48
CA ASN A 159 4.80 11.89 19.25
C ASN A 159 3.87 11.14 18.30
N TYR A 160 4.13 9.85 18.04
CA TYR A 160 3.42 9.06 17.03
C TYR A 160 1.94 8.86 17.40
N ILE A 161 1.67 8.37 18.61
CA ILE A 161 0.29 8.16 19.08
C ILE A 161 -0.45 9.49 19.17
N GLU A 162 0.20 10.55 19.66
CA GLU A 162 -0.39 11.88 19.83
C GLU A 162 -0.94 12.40 18.49
N LYS A 163 -0.14 12.35 17.44
CA LYS A 163 -0.55 12.82 16.10
C LYS A 163 -1.67 11.96 15.48
N ILE A 164 -1.64 10.65 15.71
CA ILE A 164 -2.72 9.75 15.29
C ILE A 164 -4.00 10.09 16.06
N ASN A 165 -3.90 10.34 17.36
CA ASN A 165 -5.02 10.75 18.21
C ASN A 165 -5.68 12.04 17.71
N ASP A 166 -4.89 13.05 17.33
CA ASP A 166 -5.38 14.29 16.80
C ASP A 166 -6.16 14.10 15.50
N ALA A 167 -5.67 13.25 14.60
CA ALA A 167 -6.36 12.92 13.35
C ALA A 167 -7.66 12.13 13.60
N ILE A 168 -7.66 11.18 14.52
CA ILE A 168 -8.86 10.42 14.90
C ILE A 168 -9.89 11.36 15.55
N TYR A 169 -9.48 12.27 16.42
CA TYR A 169 -10.38 13.25 17.00
C TYR A 169 -11.03 14.15 15.95
N ALA A 170 -10.32 14.44 14.86
CA ALA A 170 -10.86 15.18 13.72
C ALA A 170 -11.77 14.34 12.80
N GLY A 171 -11.99 13.05 13.12
CA GLY A 171 -12.92 12.17 12.41
C GLY A 171 -12.30 11.14 11.48
N CYS A 172 -10.98 10.98 11.45
CA CYS A 172 -10.33 9.95 10.66
C CYS A 172 -10.54 8.56 11.30
N SER A 173 -11.16 7.63 10.58
CA SER A 173 -11.40 6.26 11.05
C SER A 173 -10.38 5.24 10.52
N ALA A 174 -9.65 5.59 9.46
CA ALA A 174 -8.59 4.78 8.85
C ALA A 174 -7.42 5.68 8.44
N ILE A 175 -6.21 5.31 8.84
CA ILE A 175 -5.01 6.14 8.69
C ILE A 175 -3.85 5.29 8.21
N GLN A 176 -3.09 5.81 7.24
CA GLN A 176 -1.77 5.35 6.86
C GLN A 176 -0.73 6.41 7.23
N THR A 177 0.31 6.02 7.95
CA THR A 177 1.44 6.90 8.26
C THR A 177 2.53 6.81 7.19
N HIS A 178 3.47 7.74 7.20
CA HIS A 178 4.57 7.82 6.24
C HIS A 178 5.64 6.76 6.56
N ARG A 179 5.75 5.72 5.72
CA ARG A 179 6.80 4.71 5.86
C ARG A 179 8.12 5.21 5.27
N VAL A 180 9.19 5.07 6.03
CA VAL A 180 10.54 5.52 5.66
C VAL A 180 11.54 4.39 5.90
N ALA A 181 12.46 4.19 4.96
CA ALA A 181 13.52 3.20 5.10
C ALA A 181 14.47 3.52 6.26
N LYS A 182 14.64 2.56 7.16
CA LYS A 182 15.60 2.58 8.29
C LYS A 182 17.04 2.43 7.82
N ASN A 183 17.25 1.60 6.80
CA ASN A 183 18.56 1.29 6.23
C ASN A 183 18.65 1.65 4.74
N ARG A 184 19.85 1.99 4.31
CA ARG A 184 20.22 2.28 2.91
C ARG A 184 21.62 1.76 2.62
N ASP A 185 21.97 0.63 3.23
CA ASP A 185 23.30 0.02 3.28
C ASP A 185 23.61 -0.91 2.11
N SER A 186 22.65 -1.14 1.23
CA SER A 186 22.83 -1.89 -0.03
C SER A 186 22.09 -1.21 -1.18
N SER A 187 22.53 -1.49 -2.42
CA SER A 187 21.87 -0.96 -3.63
C SER A 187 20.39 -1.38 -3.71
N ILE A 188 20.06 -2.56 -3.20
CA ILE A 188 18.68 -3.07 -3.15
C ILE A 188 17.85 -2.32 -2.10
N ALA A 189 18.41 -2.11 -0.91
CA ALA A 189 17.74 -1.32 0.13
C ALA A 189 17.49 0.13 -0.34
N VAL A 190 18.43 0.73 -1.06
CA VAL A 190 18.26 2.06 -1.68
C VAL A 190 17.14 2.03 -2.73
N LEU A 191 17.14 1.04 -3.63
CA LEU A 191 16.10 0.89 -4.65
C LEU A 191 14.71 0.74 -4.03
N ASP A 192 14.60 -0.09 -2.99
CA ASP A 192 13.35 -0.32 -2.25
C ASP A 192 12.90 0.97 -1.52
N ALA A 193 13.84 1.68 -0.88
CA ALA A 193 13.57 2.96 -0.23
C ALA A 193 13.05 4.01 -1.22
N VAL A 194 13.67 4.15 -2.39
CA VAL A 194 13.22 5.06 -3.45
C VAL A 194 11.83 4.66 -3.96
N SER A 195 11.59 3.36 -4.16
CA SER A 195 10.28 2.85 -4.58
C SER A 195 9.19 3.18 -3.55
N GLU A 196 9.49 3.07 -2.24
CA GLU A 196 8.56 3.42 -1.17
C GLU A 196 8.26 4.94 -1.16
N GLU A 197 9.28 5.80 -1.32
CA GLU A 197 9.07 7.25 -1.38
C GLU A 197 8.25 7.68 -2.60
N ILE A 198 8.42 7.01 -3.74
CA ILE A 198 7.53 7.25 -4.90
C ILE A 198 6.10 6.82 -4.59
N ASN A 199 5.90 5.70 -3.88
CA ASN A 199 4.56 5.29 -3.44
C ASN A 199 3.96 6.29 -2.44
N ASN A 200 4.74 6.76 -1.46
CA ASN A 200 4.34 7.83 -0.53
C ASN A 200 3.91 9.10 -1.28
N SER A 201 4.67 9.48 -2.30
CA SER A 201 4.40 10.67 -3.10
C SER A 201 3.13 10.52 -3.95
N ILE A 202 3.06 9.49 -4.77
CA ILE A 202 1.99 9.35 -5.78
C ILE A 202 0.72 8.76 -5.15
N PHE A 203 0.80 7.54 -4.59
CA PHE A 203 -0.37 6.75 -4.20
C PHE A 203 -0.90 7.06 -2.78
N ARG A 204 -0.23 7.92 -2.03
CA ARG A 204 -0.68 8.39 -0.72
C ARG A 204 -0.87 9.91 -0.75
N LYS A 205 0.21 10.69 -0.73
CA LYS A 205 0.15 12.15 -0.69
C LYS A 205 -0.58 12.74 -1.89
N GLY A 206 -0.24 12.35 -3.12
CA GLY A 206 -0.89 12.86 -4.34
C GLY A 206 -2.38 12.60 -4.35
N HIS A 207 -2.81 11.39 -3.93
CA HIS A 207 -4.22 11.01 -3.84
C HIS A 207 -4.95 11.84 -2.80
N THR A 208 -4.44 11.93 -1.58
CA THR A 208 -5.10 12.73 -0.53
C THR A 208 -5.16 14.22 -0.86
N ARG A 209 -4.20 14.77 -1.64
CA ARG A 209 -4.26 16.15 -2.14
C ARG A 209 -5.35 16.40 -3.20
N LEU A 210 -5.84 15.35 -3.84
CA LEU A 210 -6.97 15.41 -4.78
C LEU A 210 -8.31 14.96 -4.16
N GLY A 211 -8.30 14.58 -2.87
CA GLY A 211 -9.49 14.11 -2.16
C GLY A 211 -9.78 12.63 -2.33
N PHE A 212 -8.82 11.86 -2.86
CA PHE A 212 -8.86 10.39 -2.91
C PHE A 212 -8.19 9.78 -1.69
N SER A 213 -8.53 8.55 -1.36
CA SER A 213 -7.95 7.80 -0.26
C SER A 213 -6.48 7.43 -0.49
N SER A 214 -5.73 7.43 0.59
CA SER A 214 -4.37 6.90 0.63
C SER A 214 -4.34 5.39 0.36
N ALA A 215 -3.22 4.90 -0.20
CA ALA A 215 -2.93 3.47 -0.24
C ALA A 215 -2.45 2.96 1.12
N LEU A 216 -2.92 1.79 1.56
CA LEU A 216 -2.38 1.06 2.70
C LEU A 216 -1.11 0.28 2.32
N SER A 217 -0.27 -0.02 3.31
CA SER A 217 1.03 -0.67 3.10
C SER A 217 1.38 -1.76 4.12
N GLY A 218 0.39 -2.32 4.77
CA GLY A 218 0.56 -3.43 5.71
C GLY A 218 1.08 -3.02 7.09
N SER A 219 1.73 -1.87 7.23
CA SER A 219 2.31 -1.38 8.48
C SER A 219 2.21 0.14 8.59
N GLY A 220 2.34 0.67 9.80
CA GLY A 220 2.11 2.09 10.06
C GLY A 220 0.66 2.48 9.81
N MET A 221 -0.27 1.61 10.14
CA MET A 221 -1.71 1.82 9.95
C MET A 221 -2.40 2.01 11.29
N ALA A 222 -3.41 2.86 11.33
CA ALA A 222 -4.29 2.99 12.49
C ALA A 222 -5.75 3.01 12.07
N PHE A 223 -6.61 2.39 12.89
CA PHE A 223 -8.03 2.23 12.62
C PHE A 223 -8.85 2.39 13.90
N GLU A 224 -10.08 2.85 13.76
CA GLU A 224 -11.10 2.64 14.79
C GLU A 224 -11.26 1.13 15.06
N TYR A 225 -11.30 0.75 16.34
CA TYR A 225 -11.30 -0.67 16.71
C TYR A 225 -12.47 -1.46 16.13
N GLY A 226 -13.69 -0.92 16.20
CA GLY A 226 -14.87 -1.58 15.68
C GLY A 226 -14.80 -1.82 14.17
N LEU A 227 -14.34 -0.82 13.43
CA LEU A 227 -14.11 -0.91 12.00
C LEU A 227 -13.06 -1.97 11.65
N PHE A 228 -11.91 -1.94 12.31
CA PHE A 228 -10.84 -2.91 12.12
C PHE A 228 -11.29 -4.34 12.39
N LYS A 229 -11.96 -4.57 13.52
CA LYS A 229 -12.51 -5.87 13.91
C LYS A 229 -13.43 -6.43 12.82
N ASN A 230 -14.39 -5.63 12.36
CA ASN A 230 -15.36 -6.06 11.36
C ASN A 230 -14.72 -6.45 10.03
N ILE A 231 -13.68 -5.69 9.61
CA ILE A 231 -13.00 -5.96 8.34
C ILE A 231 -12.09 -7.18 8.45
N ILE A 232 -11.27 -7.28 9.50
CA ILE A 232 -10.26 -8.34 9.59
C ILE A 232 -10.89 -9.72 9.88
N GLN A 233 -12.01 -9.78 10.57
CA GLN A 233 -12.73 -11.04 10.80
C GLN A 233 -13.17 -11.70 9.50
N GLY A 234 -13.56 -10.92 8.51
CA GLY A 234 -13.92 -11.39 7.17
C GLY A 234 -12.74 -11.63 6.23
N CYS A 235 -11.51 -11.33 6.65
CA CYS A 235 -10.32 -11.47 5.81
C CYS A 235 -9.84 -12.93 5.84
N ASN A 236 -9.85 -13.59 4.68
CA ASN A 236 -9.25 -14.91 4.47
C ASN A 236 -8.27 -14.88 3.29
N ASP A 237 -8.11 -13.71 2.67
CA ASP A 237 -7.30 -13.51 1.47
C ASP A 237 -5.82 -13.29 1.81
N ILE A 238 -4.97 -13.53 0.84
CA ILE A 238 -3.54 -13.18 0.93
C ILE A 238 -3.40 -11.65 0.81
N GLY A 239 -2.71 -11.02 1.79
CA GLY A 239 -2.48 -9.58 1.80
C GLY A 239 -3.61 -8.81 2.48
N GLU A 240 -3.51 -8.73 3.81
CA GLU A 240 -4.47 -8.07 4.68
C GLU A 240 -4.65 -6.58 4.34
N ASP A 241 -3.58 -5.90 3.93
CA ASP A 241 -3.60 -4.48 3.58
C ASP A 241 -4.47 -4.20 2.36
N LYS A 242 -4.32 -4.96 1.27
CA LYS A 242 -5.12 -4.82 0.06
C LYS A 242 -6.58 -5.22 0.28
N TYR A 243 -6.79 -6.26 1.08
CA TYR A 243 -8.14 -6.64 1.48
C TYR A 243 -8.82 -5.55 2.29
N MET A 244 -8.14 -5.01 3.32
CA MET A 244 -8.68 -3.92 4.15
C MET A 244 -8.95 -2.68 3.30
N GLU A 245 -8.00 -2.28 2.45
CA GLU A 245 -8.12 -1.14 1.54
C GLU A 245 -9.40 -1.28 0.68
N ARG A 246 -9.58 -2.44 0.02
CA ARG A 246 -10.77 -2.72 -0.78
C ARG A 246 -12.07 -2.64 0.03
N LYS A 247 -12.10 -3.20 1.23
CA LYS A 247 -13.30 -3.22 2.09
C LYS A 247 -13.66 -1.85 2.65
N LEU A 248 -12.66 -1.06 3.03
CA LEU A 248 -12.85 0.33 3.48
C LEU A 248 -13.48 1.18 2.37
N LEU A 249 -12.88 1.13 1.16
CA LEU A 249 -13.35 1.93 0.04
C LEU A 249 -14.74 1.50 -0.44
N LEU A 250 -15.08 0.22 -0.43
CA LEU A 250 -16.45 -0.24 -0.73
C LEU A 250 -17.50 0.34 0.24
N GLN A 251 -17.09 0.64 1.48
CA GLN A 251 -17.95 1.25 2.50
C GLN A 251 -17.89 2.80 2.47
N ASN A 252 -17.23 3.40 1.48
CA ASN A 252 -16.95 4.84 1.39
C ASN A 252 -16.20 5.38 2.62
N ILE A 253 -15.33 4.58 3.23
CA ILE A 253 -14.49 5.00 4.35
C ILE A 253 -13.19 5.51 3.77
N TYR A 254 -12.94 6.80 4.01
CA TYR A 254 -11.73 7.48 3.56
C TYR A 254 -10.50 7.03 4.35
N ILE A 255 -9.40 6.78 3.65
CA ILE A 255 -8.11 6.44 4.24
C ILE A 255 -7.22 7.68 4.23
N GLU A 256 -6.95 8.23 5.40
CA GLU A 256 -6.12 9.42 5.55
C GLU A 256 -4.63 9.07 5.46
N TYR A 257 -3.82 10.02 4.99
CA TYR A 257 -2.36 9.93 4.97
C TYR A 257 -1.71 10.98 5.85
N LEU A 258 -1.06 10.55 6.93
CA LEU A 258 -0.30 11.42 7.81
C LEU A 258 1.16 11.54 7.33
N GLU A 259 1.44 12.52 6.48
CA GLU A 259 2.76 12.70 5.85
C GLU A 259 3.87 13.04 6.85
N ASP A 260 3.55 13.66 7.99
CA ASP A 260 4.49 14.08 9.03
C ASP A 260 4.62 13.06 10.19
N VAL A 261 3.97 11.91 10.09
CA VAL A 261 4.00 10.84 11.09
C VAL A 261 4.75 9.64 10.52
N TYR A 262 5.98 9.44 11.00
CA TYR A 262 6.92 8.50 10.39
C TYR A 262 6.92 7.13 11.06
N THR A 263 6.86 6.09 10.23
CA THR A 263 7.12 4.69 10.59
C THR A 263 8.38 4.24 9.85
N TYR A 264 9.46 4.02 10.58
CA TYR A 264 10.73 3.59 10.02
C TYR A 264 10.76 2.06 9.94
N ASP A 265 10.92 1.50 8.73
CA ASP A 265 10.96 0.06 8.48
C ASP A 265 12.30 -0.38 7.88
N GLU A 266 12.66 -1.64 8.08
CA GLU A 266 13.89 -2.20 7.55
C GLU A 266 13.67 -2.72 6.12
N LYS A 267 14.53 -2.29 5.19
CA LYS A 267 14.46 -2.72 3.79
C LYS A 267 15.33 -3.95 3.57
N VAL A 268 14.84 -4.86 2.72
CA VAL A 268 15.55 -6.09 2.34
C VAL A 268 16.90 -5.76 1.67
N ARG A 269 17.95 -6.53 2.01
CA ARG A 269 19.31 -6.33 1.48
C ARG A 269 19.63 -7.29 0.33
N GLY A 270 18.96 -8.43 0.28
CA GLY A 270 19.22 -9.53 -0.64
C GLY A 270 18.36 -9.47 -1.90
N LYS A 271 18.95 -9.82 -3.09
CA LYS A 271 18.21 -9.92 -4.36
C LYS A 271 17.07 -10.92 -4.31
N LYS A 272 17.30 -12.08 -3.68
CA LYS A 272 16.32 -13.17 -3.58
C LYS A 272 15.11 -12.73 -2.75
N ASP A 273 15.35 -12.09 -1.61
CA ASP A 273 14.29 -11.64 -0.71
C ASP A 273 13.48 -10.51 -1.33
N PHE A 274 14.15 -9.59 -2.02
CA PHE A 274 13.49 -8.53 -2.80
C PHE A 274 12.60 -9.11 -3.89
N TYR A 275 13.09 -10.09 -4.67
CA TYR A 275 12.30 -10.74 -5.71
C TYR A 275 11.08 -11.45 -5.14
N ASN A 276 11.24 -12.25 -4.08
CA ASN A 276 10.16 -12.97 -3.42
C ASN A 276 9.10 -12.01 -2.86
N GLN A 277 9.54 -10.89 -2.27
CA GLN A 277 8.67 -9.85 -1.74
C GLN A 277 7.84 -9.20 -2.86
N ARG A 278 8.47 -8.81 -3.98
CA ARG A 278 7.79 -8.21 -5.13
C ARG A 278 6.81 -9.16 -5.80
N GLN A 279 7.18 -10.44 -5.94
CA GLN A 279 6.30 -11.47 -6.48
C GLN A 279 5.04 -11.63 -5.61
N ARG A 280 5.20 -11.69 -4.28
CA ARG A 280 4.09 -11.77 -3.35
C ARG A 280 3.18 -10.54 -3.44
N TRP A 281 3.74 -9.33 -3.52
CA TRP A 281 2.95 -8.10 -3.64
C TRP A 281 2.15 -8.04 -4.93
N LEU A 282 2.74 -8.42 -6.04
CA LEU A 282 2.03 -8.51 -7.33
C LEU A 282 0.89 -9.53 -7.29
N ALA A 283 1.17 -10.74 -6.77
CA ALA A 283 0.14 -11.78 -6.63
C ALA A 283 -1.04 -11.29 -5.78
N THR A 284 -0.76 -10.63 -4.65
CA THR A 284 -1.76 -10.04 -3.77
C THR A 284 -2.58 -8.95 -4.47
N GLN A 285 -1.91 -8.07 -5.23
CA GLN A 285 -2.56 -7.00 -5.98
C GLN A 285 -3.53 -7.57 -7.03
N PHE A 286 -3.08 -8.54 -7.84
CA PHE A 286 -3.93 -9.18 -8.85
C PHE A 286 -5.10 -9.96 -8.23
N HIS A 287 -4.87 -10.68 -7.14
CA HIS A 287 -5.93 -11.39 -6.43
C HIS A 287 -7.04 -10.43 -5.97
N ASN A 288 -6.66 -9.32 -5.33
CA ASN A 288 -7.62 -8.32 -4.88
C ASN A 288 -8.29 -7.54 -6.01
N LEU A 289 -7.59 -7.29 -7.12
CA LEU A 289 -8.17 -6.73 -8.34
C LEU A 289 -9.28 -7.63 -8.89
N LEU A 290 -8.98 -8.91 -9.11
CA LEU A 290 -9.96 -9.88 -9.64
C LEU A 290 -11.15 -10.05 -8.69
N SER A 291 -10.90 -10.07 -7.39
CA SER A 291 -11.96 -10.12 -6.37
C SER A 291 -12.81 -8.85 -6.30
N GLY A 292 -12.32 -7.73 -6.80
CA GLY A 292 -12.97 -6.42 -6.73
C GLY A 292 -13.64 -5.96 -8.04
N ILE A 293 -13.18 -6.44 -9.19
CA ILE A 293 -13.56 -5.88 -10.49
C ILE A 293 -15.07 -5.93 -10.79
N LEU A 294 -15.76 -6.97 -10.33
CA LEU A 294 -17.20 -7.14 -10.50
C LEU A 294 -18.04 -6.13 -9.74
N GLN A 295 -17.45 -5.42 -8.76
CA GLN A 295 -18.14 -4.39 -7.99
C GLN A 295 -18.03 -3.00 -8.61
N ILE A 296 -17.20 -2.81 -9.66
CA ILE A 296 -17.02 -1.51 -10.35
C ILE A 296 -18.34 -0.93 -10.85
N PRO A 297 -19.23 -1.66 -11.55
CA PRO A 297 -20.49 -1.07 -12.04
C PRO A 297 -21.35 -0.53 -10.89
N GLY A 298 -21.44 -1.26 -9.78
CA GLY A 298 -22.19 -0.83 -8.60
C GLY A 298 -21.54 0.37 -7.91
N ALA A 299 -20.21 0.44 -7.87
CA ALA A 299 -19.47 1.56 -7.32
C ALA A 299 -19.66 2.83 -8.15
N LEU A 300 -19.60 2.72 -9.50
CA LEU A 300 -19.84 3.84 -10.41
C LEU A 300 -21.25 4.42 -10.27
N ILE A 301 -22.28 3.56 -10.21
CA ILE A 301 -23.67 3.99 -10.01
C ILE A 301 -23.84 4.75 -8.69
N LYS A 302 -23.11 4.36 -7.64
CA LYS A 302 -23.12 5.01 -6.32
C LYS A 302 -22.21 6.24 -6.22
N GLY A 303 -21.48 6.59 -7.28
CA GLY A 303 -20.50 7.67 -7.26
C GLY A 303 -19.26 7.39 -6.39
N ASN A 304 -18.96 6.11 -6.11
CA ASN A 304 -17.79 5.73 -5.32
C ASN A 304 -16.53 5.72 -6.22
N TRP A 305 -16.05 6.92 -6.54
CA TRP A 305 -14.87 7.13 -7.38
C TRP A 305 -13.58 6.65 -6.74
N ASP A 306 -13.51 6.69 -5.41
CA ASP A 306 -12.34 6.25 -4.63
C ASP A 306 -12.08 4.75 -4.81
N TYR A 307 -13.15 3.96 -4.80
CA TYR A 307 -13.07 2.53 -5.09
C TYR A 307 -12.64 2.25 -6.54
N CYS A 308 -13.22 2.97 -7.50
CA CYS A 308 -12.90 2.80 -8.92
C CYS A 308 -11.44 3.21 -9.21
N ASP A 309 -10.98 4.32 -8.64
CA ASP A 309 -9.60 4.76 -8.70
C ASP A 309 -8.63 3.69 -8.18
N LYS A 310 -8.94 3.09 -7.03
CA LYS A 310 -8.10 2.04 -6.45
C LYS A 310 -7.99 0.81 -7.34
N LEU A 311 -9.07 0.36 -7.93
CA LEU A 311 -9.01 -0.77 -8.86
C LEU A 311 -8.24 -0.42 -10.13
N PHE A 312 -8.35 0.82 -10.61
CA PHE A 312 -7.53 1.30 -11.71
C PHE A 312 -6.04 1.29 -11.35
N GLN A 313 -5.66 1.74 -10.14
CA GLN A 313 -4.27 1.62 -9.64
C GLN A 313 -3.75 0.19 -9.69
N TRP A 314 -4.57 -0.78 -9.26
CA TRP A 314 -4.16 -2.19 -9.26
C TRP A 314 -4.12 -2.81 -10.66
N MET A 315 -4.87 -2.27 -11.61
CA MET A 315 -4.86 -2.71 -13.00
C MET A 315 -3.62 -2.21 -13.77
N MET A 316 -3.05 -1.08 -13.34
CA MET A 316 -1.85 -0.54 -13.98
C MET A 316 -0.65 -1.47 -13.85
N PRO A 317 0.15 -1.65 -14.91
CA PRO A 317 1.41 -2.37 -14.80
C PRO A 317 2.38 -1.67 -13.83
N PRO A 318 3.26 -2.42 -13.15
CA PRO A 318 4.32 -1.84 -12.35
C PRO A 318 5.11 -0.79 -13.13
N ARG A 319 5.40 0.35 -12.52
CA ARG A 319 6.04 1.52 -13.18
C ARG A 319 7.30 1.19 -13.97
N VAL A 320 8.14 0.29 -13.43
CA VAL A 320 9.36 -0.13 -14.12
C VAL A 320 9.03 -0.91 -15.40
N LEU A 321 8.00 -1.77 -15.36
CA LEU A 321 7.52 -2.48 -16.54
C LEU A 321 6.84 -1.53 -17.54
N LEU A 322 6.04 -0.58 -17.05
CA LEU A 322 5.42 0.46 -17.87
C LEU A 322 6.50 1.22 -18.67
N LEU A 323 7.53 1.72 -17.98
CA LEU A 323 8.66 2.40 -18.60
C LEU A 323 9.40 1.52 -19.60
N GLY A 324 9.68 0.26 -19.22
CA GLY A 324 10.36 -0.71 -20.08
C GLY A 324 9.57 -1.03 -21.34
N PHE A 325 8.27 -1.24 -21.26
CA PHE A 325 7.41 -1.51 -22.41
C PHE A 325 7.35 -0.30 -23.36
N ILE A 326 7.14 0.91 -22.83
CA ILE A 326 7.12 2.12 -23.66
C ILE A 326 8.45 2.28 -24.40
N THR A 327 9.58 2.10 -23.70
CA THR A 327 10.92 2.19 -24.33
C THR A 327 11.10 1.13 -25.39
N LEU A 328 10.70 -0.11 -25.13
CA LEU A 328 10.81 -1.22 -26.07
C LEU A 328 9.98 -0.96 -27.34
N ILE A 329 8.73 -0.54 -27.17
CA ILE A 329 7.84 -0.24 -28.32
C ILE A 329 8.42 0.93 -29.14
N ALA A 330 8.84 2.02 -28.48
CA ALA A 330 9.46 3.16 -29.16
C ALA A 330 10.70 2.73 -29.94
N ALA A 331 11.56 1.90 -29.35
CA ALA A 331 12.78 1.42 -30.01
C ALA A 331 12.51 0.49 -31.20
N ILE A 332 11.51 -0.37 -31.11
CA ILE A 332 11.11 -1.29 -32.20
C ILE A 332 10.50 -0.50 -33.35
N LEU A 333 9.63 0.47 -33.06
CA LEU A 333 8.93 1.25 -34.08
C LEU A 333 9.84 2.25 -34.78
N SER A 334 10.90 2.77 -34.14
CA SER A 334 11.78 3.79 -34.72
C SER A 334 12.37 3.41 -36.08
N PRO A 335 12.89 2.19 -36.33
CA PRO A 335 13.39 1.81 -37.64
C PRO A 335 12.28 1.40 -38.63
N LEU A 336 11.06 1.12 -38.17
CA LEU A 336 9.93 0.68 -39.02
C LEU A 336 9.11 1.88 -39.49
N ASP A 337 8.73 2.75 -38.57
CA ASP A 337 7.99 3.97 -38.85
C ASP A 337 8.32 5.03 -37.81
N ILE A 338 9.12 6.04 -38.20
CA ILE A 338 9.57 7.10 -37.28
C ILE A 338 8.40 7.99 -36.85
N ILE A 339 7.39 8.20 -37.71
CA ILE A 339 6.24 9.06 -37.40
C ILE A 339 5.41 8.43 -36.27
N ILE A 340 5.13 7.14 -36.38
CA ILE A 340 4.40 6.39 -35.34
C ILE A 340 5.21 6.30 -34.07
N SER A 341 6.54 6.15 -34.16
CA SER A 341 7.41 6.02 -32.98
C SER A 341 7.54 7.31 -32.16
N ILE A 342 7.45 8.49 -32.78
CA ILE A 342 7.59 9.79 -32.10
C ILE A 342 6.66 9.94 -30.91
N LYS A 343 5.37 9.54 -31.02
CA LYS A 343 4.41 9.64 -29.91
C LYS A 343 4.82 8.78 -28.70
N TRP A 344 5.46 7.63 -28.92
CA TRP A 344 5.95 6.75 -27.86
C TRP A 344 7.15 7.36 -27.14
N TRP A 345 8.06 8.04 -27.86
CA TRP A 345 9.16 8.77 -27.26
C TRP A 345 8.66 9.94 -26.41
N PHE A 346 7.60 10.63 -26.84
CA PHE A 346 6.98 11.68 -26.03
C PHE A 346 6.42 11.16 -24.70
N LEU A 347 5.92 9.95 -24.62
CA LEU A 347 5.47 9.36 -23.34
C LEU A 347 6.60 9.13 -22.35
N LEU A 348 7.86 9.03 -22.80
CA LEU A 348 9.03 8.85 -21.91
C LEU A 348 9.52 10.17 -21.30
N ILE A 349 9.12 11.29 -21.87
CA ILE A 349 9.53 12.62 -21.37
C ILE A 349 8.72 13.01 -20.13
N TRP A 350 7.52 12.50 -20.00
CA TRP A 350 6.59 12.76 -18.88
C TRP A 350 6.78 11.79 -17.73
#